data_bf6e7d275a8568c4341d42c262cf0fa1
#
_entry.id   bf6e7d275a8568c4341d42c262cf0fa1
#
_cell.length_a   1.000
_cell.length_b   1.000
_cell.length_c   1.000
_cell.angle_alpha   90.00
_cell.angle_beta   90.00
_cell.angle_gamma   90.00
#
_symmetry.space_group_name_H-M   'P 1'
#
loop_
_entity.id
_entity.type
_entity.pdbx_description
1 polymer ?
#
loop_
_entity_poly.entity_id
_entity_poly.type
_entity_poly.pdbx_seq_one_letter_code
_entity_poly.pdbx_strand_id
1 'polypeptide(L)'
;MPGIVRVDLDSHVGHDSPSPAPFHKTAYAEGSSTVFINEKRVVRKDDKTYCGDPAVGASGTVFVDGKPVHRQGDATAGHASWVANSAETGSDTVFAD
;
A
#
# COMPACT_ATOMS: atom_id res chain seq x y z
N MET A 1 7.53 6.98 -13.42
CA MET A 1 7.84 6.48 -12.05
C MET A 1 6.63 6.75 -11.15
N PRO A 2 6.02 5.73 -10.56
CA PRO A 2 4.88 5.93 -9.66
C PRO A 2 5.31 6.49 -8.30
N GLY A 3 4.39 7.18 -7.65
CA GLY A 3 4.62 7.75 -6.33
C GLY A 3 4.69 6.68 -5.25
N ILE A 4 5.55 6.90 -4.25
CA ILE A 4 5.69 6.00 -3.10
C ILE A 4 4.47 6.14 -2.19
N VAL A 5 3.91 5.01 -1.75
CA VAL A 5 2.72 4.95 -0.88
C VAL A 5 3.11 5.26 0.57
N ARG A 6 2.22 5.95 1.28
CA ARG A 6 2.47 6.46 2.64
C ARG A 6 1.38 5.98 3.60
N VAL A 7 1.80 5.68 4.84
CA VAL A 7 0.88 5.27 5.92
C VAL A 7 -0.07 6.42 6.29
N ASP A 8 -1.32 6.10 6.60
CA ASP A 8 -2.37 7.01 7.06
C ASP A 8 -2.79 8.08 6.05
N LEU A 9 -2.12 8.19 4.91
CA LEU A 9 -2.44 9.17 3.88
C LEU A 9 -2.95 8.50 2.60
N ASP A 10 -2.29 7.43 2.17
CA ASP A 10 -2.66 6.71 0.96
C ASP A 10 -3.48 5.47 1.31
N SER A 11 -4.36 5.08 0.40
CA SER A 11 -5.24 3.92 0.56
C SER A 11 -5.15 2.99 -0.63
N HIS A 12 -5.63 1.74 -0.46
CA HIS A 12 -5.90 0.89 -1.61
C HIS A 12 -7.16 1.40 -2.32
N VAL A 13 -7.37 0.97 -3.56
CA VAL A 13 -8.56 1.41 -4.33
C VAL A 13 -9.87 0.90 -3.72
N GLY A 14 -9.76 -0.07 -2.81
CA GLY A 14 -10.90 -0.70 -2.21
C GLY A 14 -11.23 -2.01 -2.90
N HIS A 15 -11.97 -2.86 -2.21
CA HIS A 15 -12.37 -4.16 -2.73
C HIS A 15 -13.67 -4.61 -2.08
N ASP A 16 -14.34 -5.57 -2.72
CA ASP A 16 -15.52 -6.19 -2.17
C ASP A 16 -15.30 -7.70 -2.06
N SER A 17 -16.30 -8.37 -1.55
CA SER A 17 -16.26 -9.80 -1.33
C SER A 17 -17.41 -10.47 -2.09
N PRO A 18 -17.22 -11.68 -2.65
CA PRO A 18 -18.32 -12.43 -3.24
C PRO A 18 -19.35 -12.88 -2.19
N SER A 19 -18.98 -12.89 -0.91
CA SER A 19 -19.93 -13.09 0.19
C SER A 19 -20.70 -11.79 0.44
N PRO A 20 -21.83 -11.81 1.14
CA PRO A 20 -22.60 -10.60 1.41
C PRO A 20 -21.91 -9.72 2.45
N ALA A 21 -20.78 -9.18 2.09
CA ALA A 21 -20.00 -8.26 2.90
C ALA A 21 -19.86 -6.94 2.14
N PRO A 22 -19.91 -5.80 2.83
CA PRO A 22 -19.85 -4.51 2.16
C PRO A 22 -18.45 -4.25 1.56
N PHE A 23 -18.44 -3.53 0.45
CA PHE A 23 -17.22 -2.95 -0.10
C PHE A 23 -16.55 -2.09 0.98
N HIS A 24 -15.21 -2.18 1.07
CA HIS A 24 -14.49 -1.30 1.96
C HIS A 24 -13.19 -0.78 1.32
N LYS A 25 -12.75 0.35 1.82
CA LYS A 25 -11.54 1.02 1.38
C LYS A 25 -10.89 1.62 2.63
N THR A 26 -9.65 1.26 2.91
CA THR A 26 -8.95 1.74 4.10
C THR A 26 -7.58 2.28 3.76
N ALA A 27 -7.02 3.11 4.64
CA ALA A 27 -5.66 3.61 4.50
C ALA A 27 -4.65 2.51 4.84
N TYR A 28 -3.40 2.72 4.44
CA TYR A 28 -2.31 1.84 4.85
C TYR A 28 -2.00 2.09 6.32
N ALA A 29 -1.78 1.02 7.07
CA ALA A 29 -1.59 1.07 8.52
C ALA A 29 -0.15 0.81 8.94
N GLU A 30 0.59 0.03 8.16
CA GLU A 30 1.95 -0.40 8.49
C GLU A 30 2.96 0.21 7.52
N GLY A 31 4.12 0.53 8.04
CA GLY A 31 5.21 1.07 7.22
C GLY A 31 6.51 1.14 8.00
N SER A 32 7.52 1.73 7.40
CA SER A 32 8.82 1.93 8.01
C SER A 32 8.72 2.75 9.29
N SER A 33 9.45 2.33 10.33
CA SER A 33 9.56 3.12 11.56
C SER A 33 10.66 4.19 11.47
N THR A 34 11.44 4.21 10.39
CA THR A 34 12.63 5.06 10.27
C THR A 34 12.64 5.96 9.05
N VAL A 35 11.87 5.65 8.00
CA VAL A 35 11.88 6.42 6.75
C VAL A 35 10.50 7.03 6.51
N PHE A 36 10.49 8.35 6.29
CA PHE A 36 9.26 9.13 6.13
C PHE A 36 9.32 9.91 4.81
N ILE A 37 8.16 10.03 4.17
CA ILE A 37 7.97 10.84 2.97
C ILE A 37 6.74 11.70 3.21
N ASN A 38 6.86 13.01 2.99
CA ASN A 38 5.78 13.97 3.25
C ASN A 38 5.26 13.83 4.70
N GLU A 39 6.19 13.60 5.64
CA GLU A 39 5.92 13.47 7.09
C GLU A 39 5.14 12.19 7.47
N LYS A 40 5.02 11.23 6.56
CA LYS A 40 4.33 9.95 6.78
C LYS A 40 5.29 8.79 6.53
N ARG A 41 5.09 7.70 7.26
CA ARG A 41 5.93 6.50 7.11
C ARG A 41 5.74 5.88 5.73
N VAL A 42 6.83 5.39 5.16
CA VAL A 42 6.82 4.74 3.83
C VAL A 42 6.26 3.32 3.95
N VAL A 43 5.35 2.96 3.05
CA VAL A 43 4.80 1.60 2.96
C VAL A 43 5.73 0.73 2.13
N ARG A 44 5.98 -0.49 2.61
CA ARG A 44 6.86 -1.46 1.97
C ARG A 44 6.07 -2.73 1.65
N LYS A 45 6.66 -3.61 0.83
CA LYS A 45 6.09 -4.93 0.58
C LYS A 45 5.79 -5.64 1.91
N ASP A 46 4.65 -6.29 1.99
CA ASP A 46 4.09 -7.00 3.14
C ASP A 46 3.48 -6.11 4.21
N ASP A 47 3.59 -4.80 4.10
CA ASP A 47 2.90 -3.88 5.00
C ASP A 47 1.40 -3.85 4.67
N LYS A 48 0.57 -3.80 5.68
CA LYS A 48 -0.88 -3.98 5.54
C LYS A 48 -1.66 -2.67 5.67
N THR A 49 -2.80 -2.64 5.01
CA THR A 49 -3.83 -1.62 5.25
C THR A 49 -4.52 -1.90 6.58
N TYR A 50 -5.37 -0.97 7.03
CA TYR A 50 -6.14 -1.16 8.26
C TYR A 50 -7.10 -2.35 8.17
N CYS A 51 -7.55 -2.72 6.99
CA CYS A 51 -8.41 -3.89 6.81
C CYS A 51 -7.62 -5.20 6.70
N GLY A 52 -6.29 -5.14 6.69
CA GLY A 52 -5.44 -6.32 6.65
C GLY A 52 -4.98 -6.75 5.26
N ASP A 53 -5.11 -5.89 4.27
CA ASP A 53 -4.74 -6.16 2.87
C ASP A 53 -3.25 -5.89 2.67
N PRO A 54 -2.40 -6.92 2.48
CA PRO A 54 -0.96 -6.71 2.41
C PRO A 54 -0.49 -6.21 1.04
N ALA A 55 0.49 -5.32 1.04
CA ALA A 55 1.16 -4.86 -0.17
C ALA A 55 1.96 -6.01 -0.79
N VAL A 56 1.76 -6.28 -2.07
CA VAL A 56 2.46 -7.36 -2.79
C VAL A 56 3.39 -6.78 -3.86
N GLY A 57 2.88 -5.90 -4.70
CA GLY A 57 3.68 -5.23 -5.71
C GLY A 57 4.59 -4.20 -5.09
N ALA A 58 5.78 -4.03 -5.66
CA ALA A 58 6.75 -3.10 -5.10
C ALA A 58 7.85 -2.79 -6.14
N SER A 59 8.67 -1.79 -5.83
CA SER A 59 9.80 -1.41 -6.65
C SER A 59 10.82 -2.55 -6.74
N GLY A 60 11.42 -2.71 -7.91
CA GLY A 60 12.54 -3.64 -8.09
C GLY A 60 13.89 -3.03 -7.74
N THR A 61 13.95 -1.73 -7.44
CA THR A 61 15.22 -1.01 -7.29
C THR A 61 15.32 -0.18 -6.01
N VAL A 62 14.21 0.21 -5.39
CA VAL A 62 14.21 1.07 -4.20
C VAL A 62 13.72 0.29 -2.99
N PHE A 63 14.54 0.25 -1.96
CA PHE A 63 14.29 -0.52 -0.74
C PHE A 63 14.34 0.37 0.49
N VAL A 64 13.50 0.07 1.46
CA VAL A 64 13.47 0.72 2.77
C VAL A 64 13.47 -0.36 3.82
N ASP A 65 14.44 -0.32 4.74
CA ASP A 65 14.61 -1.31 5.80
C ASP A 65 14.73 -2.74 5.24
N GLY A 66 15.37 -2.88 4.07
CA GLY A 66 15.58 -4.17 3.42
C GLY A 66 14.38 -4.71 2.67
N LYS A 67 13.28 -3.96 2.58
CA LYS A 67 12.08 -4.35 1.83
C LYS A 67 11.81 -3.38 0.69
N PRO A 68 11.35 -3.87 -0.48
CA PRO A 68 11.02 -2.98 -1.59
C PRO A 68 9.85 -2.08 -1.25
N VAL A 69 9.91 -0.83 -1.68
CA VAL A 69 8.83 0.13 -1.40
C VAL A 69 7.62 -0.14 -2.28
N HIS A 70 6.43 0.05 -1.70
CA HIS A 70 5.15 -0.07 -2.39
C HIS A 70 4.81 1.24 -3.07
N ARG A 71 4.28 1.18 -4.30
CA ARG A 71 4.05 2.36 -5.14
C ARG A 71 2.59 2.42 -5.58
N GLN A 72 2.16 3.60 -5.96
CA GLN A 72 0.83 3.80 -6.56
C GLN A 72 0.64 2.84 -7.73
N GLY A 73 -0.50 2.14 -7.74
CA GLY A 73 -0.81 1.14 -8.75
C GLY A 73 -0.28 -0.25 -8.46
N ASP A 74 0.61 -0.40 -7.47
CA ASP A 74 1.15 -1.71 -7.11
C ASP A 74 0.06 -2.56 -6.42
N ALA A 75 0.10 -3.86 -6.68
CA ALA A 75 -0.92 -4.80 -6.24
C ALA A 75 -0.93 -5.02 -4.74
N THR A 76 -2.11 -5.27 -4.19
CA THR A 76 -2.32 -5.80 -2.86
C THR A 76 -2.96 -7.18 -2.98
N ALA A 77 -2.77 -8.04 -1.97
CA ALA A 77 -3.17 -9.45 -2.07
C ALA A 77 -4.65 -9.71 -1.75
N GLY A 78 -5.33 -8.74 -1.13
CA GLY A 78 -6.64 -9.00 -0.57
C GLY A 78 -6.55 -9.70 0.78
N HIS A 79 -7.67 -10.01 1.39
CA HIS A 79 -7.71 -10.74 2.66
C HIS A 79 -9.05 -11.44 2.83
N ALA A 80 -9.06 -12.58 3.49
CA ALA A 80 -10.26 -13.40 3.67
C ALA A 80 -10.99 -13.58 2.33
N SER A 81 -12.26 -13.19 2.22
CA SER A 81 -13.02 -13.25 0.98
C SER A 81 -12.92 -11.98 0.13
N TRP A 82 -12.22 -10.95 0.63
CA TRP A 82 -12.01 -9.71 -0.13
C TRP A 82 -10.91 -9.89 -1.15
N VAL A 83 -11.18 -9.47 -2.38
CA VAL A 83 -10.31 -9.74 -3.53
C VAL A 83 -9.06 -8.86 -3.52
N ALA A 84 -8.05 -9.28 -4.27
CA ALA A 84 -6.85 -8.49 -4.49
C ALA A 84 -7.18 -7.19 -5.22
N ASN A 85 -6.43 -6.14 -4.92
CA ASN A 85 -6.60 -4.85 -5.57
C ASN A 85 -5.25 -4.12 -5.67
N SER A 86 -5.22 -2.79 -5.55
CA SER A 86 -3.99 -2.04 -5.72
C SER A 86 -4.02 -0.73 -4.95
N ALA A 87 -2.85 -0.10 -4.79
CA ALA A 87 -2.74 1.21 -4.17
C ALA A 87 -3.35 2.28 -5.08
N GLU A 88 -4.24 3.10 -4.54
CA GLU A 88 -4.92 4.15 -5.30
C GLU A 88 -4.05 5.38 -5.48
N THR A 89 -3.39 5.83 -4.43
CA THR A 89 -2.59 7.04 -4.45
C THR A 89 -1.18 6.80 -3.94
N GLY A 90 -0.32 7.77 -4.16
CA GLY A 90 1.04 7.80 -3.66
C GLY A 90 1.54 9.23 -3.65
N SER A 91 2.78 9.42 -3.23
CA SER A 91 3.39 10.75 -3.22
C SER A 91 3.41 11.34 -4.63
N ASP A 92 3.09 12.61 -4.74
CA ASP A 92 3.21 13.36 -5.99
C ASP A 92 4.56 14.11 -6.10
N THR A 93 5.45 13.89 -5.13
CA THR A 93 6.77 14.51 -5.10
C THR A 93 7.92 13.53 -4.96
N VAL A 94 7.68 12.31 -4.46
CA VAL A 94 8.71 11.29 -4.26
C VAL A 94 8.28 9.99 -4.95
N PHE A 95 9.10 9.53 -5.89
CA PHE A 95 8.77 8.43 -6.78
C PHE A 95 9.80 7.31 -6.71
N ALA A 96 9.39 6.10 -7.10
CA ALA A 96 10.29 4.95 -7.20
C ALA A 96 10.02 4.19 -8.51
N ASP A 97 11.09 3.63 -9.07
CA ASP A 97 10.98 2.77 -10.25
C ASP A 97 10.27 1.46 -9.95
#